data_57244ddb9250a80330cd00469978e7b4
#
_entry.id   57244ddb9250a80330cd00469978e7b4
#
_cell.length_a   1.000
_cell.length_b   1.000
_cell.length_c   1.000
_cell.angle_alpha   90.00
_cell.angle_beta   90.00
_cell.angle_gamma   90.00
#
_symmetry.space_group_name_H-M   'P 1'
#
loop_
_entity.id
_entity.type
_entity.pdbx_description
1 polymer ?
#
loop_
_entity_poly.entity_id
_entity_poly.type
_entity_poly.pdbx_seq_one_letter_code
_entity_poly.pdbx_strand_id
1 'polypeptide(L)'
;MNSNQKLISFDLKAEMGFFKKPDINDGIYLTYNMLHKPALLGILGAIVGLKGHEKEGVLPEYYCKFRDLKVAVQPLASDNGNYTKEVITYNNGIGFASNEAGGNLIVKEQTLLKPSYRCYLLLNTNDETEKRLYENIMSYRAEYIPYMGKNEFGVWWINPTEYSEFKVFHFNRDFKISSLFRKNEAVSKYIVKSSLFLFAKRDEKPTFIYFEKLPVGFNEEHFQYDYADFVYSNILFSKELTVDDSTAFFDIGDSQIIQMT
;
A
#
# COMPACT_ATOMS: atom_id res chain seq x y z
N MET A 1 1.21 -18.93 17.74
CA MET A 1 0.19 -18.20 16.97
C MET A 1 -1.12 -18.94 17.06
N ASN A 2 -2.24 -18.22 17.10
CA ASN A 2 -3.56 -18.85 17.17
C ASN A 2 -3.82 -19.61 15.86
N SER A 3 -4.37 -20.81 15.94
CA SER A 3 -4.71 -21.67 14.79
C SER A 3 -5.63 -21.01 13.75
N ASN A 4 -6.20 -19.87 14.09
CA ASN A 4 -7.17 -19.13 13.28
C ASN A 4 -6.59 -17.90 12.55
N GLN A 5 -5.28 -17.66 12.70
CA GLN A 5 -4.60 -16.62 11.94
C GLN A 5 -4.02 -17.20 10.65
N LYS A 6 -4.32 -16.54 9.53
CA LYS A 6 -3.79 -16.86 8.21
C LYS A 6 -3.04 -15.66 7.66
N LEU A 7 -1.81 -15.90 7.22
CA LEU A 7 -1.06 -14.95 6.41
C LEU A 7 -1.22 -15.32 4.96
N ILE A 8 -1.71 -14.38 4.15
CA ILE A 8 -1.81 -14.55 2.70
C ILE A 8 -1.13 -13.41 1.96
N SER A 9 -0.81 -13.64 0.70
CA SER A 9 -0.45 -12.57 -0.24
C SER A 9 -1.13 -12.77 -1.58
N PHE A 10 -1.22 -11.69 -2.35
CA PHE A 10 -1.65 -11.69 -3.75
C PHE A 10 -1.04 -10.50 -4.48
N ASP A 11 -0.85 -10.63 -5.79
CA ASP A 11 -0.27 -9.59 -6.62
C ASP A 11 -1.40 -8.78 -7.29
N LEU A 12 -1.67 -7.59 -6.75
CA LEU A 12 -2.67 -6.65 -7.26
C LEU A 12 -2.10 -5.87 -8.43
N LYS A 13 -2.84 -5.78 -9.54
CA LYS A 13 -2.43 -5.13 -10.77
C LYS A 13 -3.52 -4.25 -11.36
N ALA A 14 -3.12 -3.20 -12.08
CA ALA A 14 -3.99 -2.38 -12.91
C ALA A 14 -3.21 -1.87 -14.13
N GLU A 15 -3.92 -1.49 -15.21
CA GLU A 15 -3.29 -0.78 -16.31
C GLU A 15 -2.93 0.66 -15.93
N MET A 16 -3.76 1.29 -15.09
CA MET A 16 -3.58 2.64 -14.57
C MET A 16 -3.96 2.69 -13.10
N GLY A 17 -3.37 3.65 -12.35
CA GLY A 17 -3.71 3.91 -10.95
C GLY A 17 -3.59 5.38 -10.59
N PHE A 18 -4.46 5.84 -9.69
CA PHE A 18 -4.45 7.22 -9.21
C PHE A 18 -4.82 7.29 -7.73
N PHE A 19 -3.83 7.53 -6.89
CA PHE A 19 -4.02 7.74 -5.45
C PHE A 19 -3.82 9.22 -5.15
N LYS A 20 -4.87 10.00 -5.27
CA LYS A 20 -4.82 11.47 -5.17
C LYS A 20 -4.15 11.94 -3.88
N LYS A 21 -3.16 12.83 -4.00
CA LYS A 21 -2.60 13.60 -2.88
C LYS A 21 -3.56 14.76 -2.55
N PRO A 22 -4.16 14.79 -1.35
CA PRO A 22 -5.21 15.76 -1.04
C PRO A 22 -4.68 17.18 -0.82
N ASP A 23 -3.40 17.31 -0.48
CA ASP A 23 -2.70 18.56 -0.17
C ASP A 23 -2.27 19.37 -1.40
N ILE A 24 -2.43 18.79 -2.61
CA ILE A 24 -2.03 19.44 -3.87
C ILE A 24 -3.25 19.53 -4.79
N ASN A 25 -3.83 20.71 -4.90
CA ASN A 25 -5.06 20.96 -5.65
C ASN A 25 -4.92 22.06 -6.72
N ASP A 26 -3.71 22.56 -6.98
CA ASP A 26 -3.47 23.61 -7.97
C ASP A 26 -2.78 23.06 -9.21
N GLY A 27 -3.37 23.31 -10.35
CA GLY A 27 -2.84 22.99 -11.69
C GLY A 27 -2.92 21.51 -12.07
N ILE A 28 -2.25 20.60 -11.36
CA ILE A 28 -2.21 19.17 -11.63
C ILE A 28 -2.45 18.38 -10.33
N TYR A 29 -3.40 17.46 -10.36
CA TYR A 29 -3.58 16.51 -9.26
C TYR A 29 -2.48 15.46 -9.28
N LEU A 30 -1.72 15.37 -8.19
CA LEU A 30 -0.64 14.40 -8.05
C LEU A 30 -1.11 13.11 -7.39
N THR A 31 -0.45 11.99 -7.76
CA THR A 31 -0.68 10.67 -7.17
C THR A 31 0.42 10.28 -6.20
N TYR A 32 0.07 9.55 -5.15
CA TYR A 32 1.05 8.71 -4.46
C TYR A 32 1.58 7.66 -5.44
N ASN A 33 2.84 7.29 -5.25
CA ASN A 33 3.46 6.24 -6.07
C ASN A 33 3.18 4.84 -5.50
N MET A 34 3.02 4.76 -4.19
CA MET A 34 2.76 3.51 -3.49
C MET A 34 1.28 3.37 -3.12
N LEU A 35 0.81 2.12 -3.19
CA LEU A 35 -0.49 1.74 -2.65
C LEU A 35 -0.44 1.87 -1.13
N HIS A 36 -1.14 2.86 -0.58
CA HIS A 36 -1.21 3.11 0.85
C HIS A 36 -2.35 2.35 1.54
N LYS A 37 -2.26 2.16 2.86
CA LYS A 37 -3.21 1.33 3.61
C LYS A 37 -4.68 1.73 3.39
N PRO A 38 -5.14 2.99 3.54
CA PRO A 38 -6.54 3.32 3.30
C PRO A 38 -7.06 2.96 1.90
N ALA A 39 -6.23 3.11 0.85
CA ALA A 39 -6.63 2.72 -0.51
C ALA A 39 -6.72 1.19 -0.64
N LEU A 40 -5.77 0.45 -0.06
CA LEU A 40 -5.85 -1.02 -0.02
C LEU A 40 -7.11 -1.48 0.70
N LEU A 41 -7.45 -0.91 1.87
CA LEU A 41 -8.67 -1.28 2.62
C LEU A 41 -9.93 -1.03 1.79
N GLY A 42 -9.97 0.04 0.97
CA GLY A 42 -11.08 0.29 0.04
C GLY A 42 -11.22 -0.80 -1.02
N ILE A 43 -10.10 -1.26 -1.60
CA ILE A 43 -10.07 -2.37 -2.56
C ILE A 43 -10.56 -3.67 -1.90
N LEU A 44 -10.07 -3.97 -0.69
CA LEU A 44 -10.51 -5.15 0.08
C LEU A 44 -11.99 -5.08 0.43
N GLY A 45 -12.49 -3.88 0.77
CA GLY A 45 -13.91 -3.64 1.00
C GLY A 45 -14.77 -3.96 -0.23
N ALA A 46 -14.33 -3.56 -1.42
CA ALA A 46 -15.02 -3.89 -2.67
C ALA A 46 -15.03 -5.41 -2.93
N ILE A 47 -13.95 -6.12 -2.62
CA ILE A 47 -13.85 -7.57 -2.78
C ILE A 47 -14.92 -8.31 -1.93
N VAL A 48 -15.24 -7.81 -0.73
CA VAL A 48 -16.24 -8.43 0.16
C VAL A 48 -17.58 -7.70 0.19
N GLY A 49 -17.79 -6.67 -0.63
CA GLY A 49 -19.07 -5.98 -0.75
C GLY A 49 -19.39 -5.04 0.41
N LEU A 50 -18.38 -4.47 1.07
CA LEU A 50 -18.58 -3.43 2.08
C LEU A 50 -18.80 -2.07 1.43
N LYS A 51 -19.60 -1.24 2.08
CA LYS A 51 -19.99 0.07 1.56
C LYS A 51 -18.85 1.09 1.65
N GLY A 52 -18.80 1.97 0.63
CA GLY A 52 -17.94 3.13 0.58
C GLY A 52 -18.45 4.32 1.37
N HIS A 53 -18.06 5.53 0.97
CA HIS A 53 -18.58 6.78 1.55
C HIS A 53 -20.04 7.00 1.10
N GLU A 54 -20.96 6.98 2.04
CA GLU A 54 -22.40 7.21 1.79
C GLU A 54 -22.86 8.54 2.36
N LYS A 55 -22.23 9.04 3.42
CA LYS A 55 -22.66 10.24 4.13
C LYS A 55 -21.45 11.05 4.58
N GLU A 56 -21.54 12.37 4.45
CA GLU A 56 -20.54 13.30 4.95
C GLU A 56 -20.39 13.17 6.48
N GLY A 57 -19.14 13.24 6.97
CA GLY A 57 -18.82 13.12 8.38
C GLY A 57 -18.95 11.70 8.96
N VAL A 58 -19.10 10.68 8.12
CA VAL A 58 -19.16 9.28 8.54
C VAL A 58 -18.10 8.48 7.80
N LEU A 59 -17.28 7.77 8.56
CA LEU A 59 -16.27 6.86 7.98
C LEU A 59 -16.96 5.70 7.24
N PRO A 60 -16.43 5.28 6.09
CA PRO A 60 -17.04 4.21 5.31
C PRO A 60 -16.97 2.86 6.04
N GLU A 61 -17.95 2.00 5.75
CA GLU A 61 -18.07 0.68 6.39
C GLU A 61 -16.77 -0.15 6.25
N TYR A 62 -16.18 -0.16 5.04
CA TYR A 62 -14.95 -0.90 4.82
C TYR A 62 -13.82 -0.46 5.75
N TYR A 63 -13.71 0.85 6.02
CA TYR A 63 -12.67 1.36 6.89
C TYR A 63 -12.92 0.98 8.35
N CYS A 64 -14.16 1.13 8.83
CA CYS A 64 -14.55 0.73 10.18
C CYS A 64 -14.27 -0.77 10.44
N LYS A 65 -14.46 -1.61 9.43
CA LYS A 65 -14.22 -3.06 9.53
C LYS A 65 -12.74 -3.45 9.44
N PHE A 66 -11.95 -2.76 8.62
CA PHE A 66 -10.59 -3.18 8.29
C PHE A 66 -9.48 -2.28 8.81
N ARG A 67 -9.78 -1.18 9.53
CA ARG A 67 -8.74 -0.24 10.01
C ARG A 67 -7.63 -0.90 10.83
N ASP A 68 -7.98 -1.93 11.62
CA ASP A 68 -7.05 -2.69 12.46
C ASP A 68 -6.44 -3.91 11.74
N LEU A 69 -6.87 -4.18 10.50
CA LEU A 69 -6.29 -5.25 9.71
C LEU A 69 -4.81 -4.96 9.46
N LYS A 70 -3.98 -5.94 9.78
CA LYS A 70 -2.53 -5.85 9.53
C LYS A 70 -2.23 -6.16 8.06
N VAL A 71 -1.63 -5.18 7.39
CA VAL A 71 -1.31 -5.28 5.97
C VAL A 71 0.14 -4.91 5.70
N ALA A 72 0.72 -5.47 4.64
CA ALA A 72 1.99 -5.00 4.10
C ALA A 72 1.90 -4.89 2.57
N VAL A 73 2.67 -4.00 1.98
CA VAL A 73 2.70 -3.76 0.55
C VAL A 73 4.14 -3.80 0.05
N GLN A 74 4.36 -4.52 -1.05
CA GLN A 74 5.63 -4.58 -1.76
C GLN A 74 5.41 -4.14 -3.21
N PRO A 75 6.11 -3.11 -3.71
CA PRO A 75 6.04 -2.76 -5.13
C PRO A 75 6.68 -3.84 -5.99
N LEU A 76 5.98 -4.25 -7.05
CA LEU A 76 6.44 -5.23 -8.03
C LEU A 76 6.70 -4.54 -9.36
N ALA A 77 7.62 -5.10 -10.19
CA ALA A 77 7.92 -4.61 -11.53
C ALA A 77 8.16 -3.08 -11.59
N SER A 78 8.70 -2.51 -10.51
CA SER A 78 9.01 -1.09 -10.38
C SER A 78 10.51 -0.84 -10.61
N ASP A 79 10.85 0.36 -11.05
CA ASP A 79 12.24 0.82 -11.07
C ASP A 79 12.62 1.33 -9.67
N ASN A 80 13.23 0.43 -8.85
CA ASN A 80 13.66 0.75 -7.48
C ASN A 80 12.55 1.38 -6.62
N GLY A 81 11.31 0.90 -6.77
CA GLY A 81 10.13 1.43 -6.09
C GLY A 81 9.37 2.49 -6.89
N ASN A 82 9.88 3.00 -8.01
CA ASN A 82 9.20 3.99 -8.82
C ASN A 82 8.40 3.36 -9.96
N TYR A 83 7.21 3.88 -10.19
CA TYR A 83 6.39 3.58 -11.37
C TYR A 83 6.45 4.75 -12.35
N THR A 84 6.37 4.45 -13.63
CA THR A 84 6.18 5.46 -14.67
C THR A 84 4.86 6.19 -14.43
N LYS A 85 4.89 7.49 -14.64
CA LYS A 85 3.71 8.35 -14.49
C LYS A 85 3.50 9.19 -15.75
N GLU A 86 2.25 9.37 -16.12
CA GLU A 86 1.84 10.27 -17.18
C GLU A 86 0.84 11.31 -16.68
N VAL A 87 0.81 12.45 -17.32
CA VAL A 87 -0.20 13.49 -17.05
C VAL A 87 -1.33 13.34 -18.07
N ILE A 88 -2.49 12.91 -17.57
CA ILE A 88 -3.71 12.81 -18.37
C ILE A 88 -4.47 14.13 -18.24
N THR A 89 -4.96 14.62 -19.37
CA THR A 89 -5.83 15.78 -19.42
C THR A 89 -7.20 15.36 -19.95
N TYR A 90 -8.24 15.65 -19.21
CA TYR A 90 -9.61 15.40 -19.67
C TYR A 90 -10.54 16.54 -19.29
N ASN A 91 -11.64 16.63 -20.00
CA ASN A 91 -12.69 17.60 -19.78
C ASN A 91 -13.81 16.95 -18.95
N ASN A 92 -14.12 17.54 -17.80
CA ASN A 92 -15.29 17.16 -17.00
C ASN A 92 -16.43 18.14 -17.33
N GLY A 93 -16.99 18.03 -18.53
CA GLY A 93 -18.07 18.88 -19.03
C GLY A 93 -19.48 18.34 -18.79
N ILE A 94 -19.68 17.44 -17.80
CA ILE A 94 -20.97 16.82 -17.51
C ILE A 94 -21.66 17.55 -16.33
N GLY A 95 -22.99 17.69 -16.40
CA GLY A 95 -23.80 18.27 -15.34
C GLY A 95 -23.86 19.80 -15.38
N PHE A 96 -23.88 20.44 -14.22
CA PHE A 96 -24.02 21.90 -14.12
C PHE A 96 -22.89 22.67 -14.82
N ALA A 97 -21.68 22.12 -14.86
CA ALA A 97 -20.54 22.75 -15.52
C ALA A 97 -20.73 22.92 -17.04
N SER A 98 -21.59 22.12 -17.69
CA SER A 98 -21.89 22.26 -19.11
C SER A 98 -22.86 23.37 -19.45
N ASN A 99 -23.61 23.89 -18.46
CA ASN A 99 -24.65 24.89 -18.62
C ASN A 99 -24.21 26.32 -18.26
N GLU A 100 -23.04 26.49 -17.69
CA GLU A 100 -22.49 27.77 -17.30
C GLU A 100 -21.49 28.31 -18.34
N ALA A 101 -21.53 29.61 -18.60
CA ALA A 101 -20.59 30.26 -19.48
C ALA A 101 -19.16 30.09 -18.92
N GLY A 102 -18.28 29.38 -19.64
CA GLY A 102 -16.96 29.02 -19.19
C GLY A 102 -16.87 27.74 -18.36
N GLY A 103 -17.96 26.96 -18.27
CA GLY A 103 -18.11 25.80 -17.38
C GLY A 103 -17.36 24.52 -17.78
N ASN A 104 -16.38 24.57 -18.66
CA ASN A 104 -15.52 23.45 -18.97
C ASN A 104 -14.41 23.29 -17.93
N LEU A 105 -14.58 22.34 -17.02
CA LEU A 105 -13.52 21.99 -16.08
C LEU A 105 -12.49 21.08 -16.77
N ILE A 106 -11.32 21.64 -17.11
CA ILE A 106 -10.18 20.86 -17.61
C ILE A 106 -9.41 20.34 -16.40
N VAL A 107 -9.40 19.02 -16.24
CA VAL A 107 -8.67 18.34 -15.17
C VAL A 107 -7.38 17.78 -15.75
N LYS A 108 -6.27 18.04 -15.06
CA LYS A 108 -4.97 17.44 -15.30
C LYS A 108 -4.62 16.57 -14.10
N GLU A 109 -4.28 15.32 -14.32
CA GLU A 109 -3.88 14.43 -13.25
C GLU A 109 -2.70 13.56 -13.65
N GLN A 110 -1.82 13.33 -12.69
CA GLN A 110 -0.69 12.42 -12.81
C GLN A 110 -1.14 10.99 -12.50
N THR A 111 -1.04 10.10 -13.46
CA THR A 111 -1.53 8.71 -13.36
C THR A 111 -0.36 7.74 -13.41
N LEU A 112 -0.39 6.72 -12.55
CA LEU A 112 0.55 5.59 -12.57
C LEU A 112 0.26 4.70 -13.77
N LEU A 113 1.31 4.25 -14.45
CA LEU A 113 1.20 3.27 -15.54
C LEU A 113 1.61 1.88 -15.06
N LYS A 114 0.74 0.91 -15.28
CA LYS A 114 0.91 -0.51 -14.96
C LYS A 114 1.42 -0.76 -13.53
N PRO A 115 0.84 -0.10 -12.51
CA PRO A 115 1.23 -0.34 -11.14
C PRO A 115 0.93 -1.78 -10.74
N SER A 116 1.85 -2.37 -9.96
CA SER A 116 1.72 -3.75 -9.48
C SER A 116 2.27 -3.86 -8.07
N TYR A 117 1.46 -4.38 -7.15
CA TYR A 117 1.82 -4.47 -5.73
C TYR A 117 1.51 -5.86 -5.19
N ARG A 118 2.46 -6.48 -4.50
CA ARG A 118 2.16 -7.62 -3.64
C ARG A 118 1.60 -7.11 -2.33
N CYS A 119 0.37 -7.51 -2.05
CA CYS A 119 -0.33 -7.17 -0.82
C CYS A 119 -0.29 -8.39 0.11
N TYR A 120 0.12 -8.18 1.35
CA TYR A 120 0.10 -9.20 2.40
C TYR A 120 -0.97 -8.85 3.40
N LEU A 121 -1.74 -9.85 3.85
CA LEU A 121 -2.79 -9.69 4.84
C LEU A 121 -2.63 -10.73 5.94
N LEU A 122 -2.69 -10.30 7.21
CA LEU A 122 -2.79 -11.20 8.35
C LEU A 122 -4.24 -11.25 8.80
N LEU A 123 -4.93 -12.30 8.44
CA LEU A 123 -6.38 -12.47 8.62
C LEU A 123 -6.70 -13.33 9.83
N ASN A 124 -7.76 -12.97 10.55
CA ASN A 124 -8.36 -13.77 11.61
C ASN A 124 -9.63 -14.48 11.07
N THR A 125 -9.54 -15.76 10.77
CA THR A 125 -10.66 -16.51 10.20
C THR A 125 -11.80 -16.78 11.16
N ASN A 126 -11.74 -16.33 12.42
CA ASN A 126 -12.89 -16.30 13.32
C ASN A 126 -13.80 -15.07 13.05
N ASP A 127 -13.27 -14.02 12.43
CA ASP A 127 -14.10 -12.92 11.93
C ASP A 127 -14.69 -13.32 10.58
N GLU A 128 -16.01 -13.26 10.47
CA GLU A 128 -16.73 -13.68 9.25
C GLU A 128 -16.38 -12.82 8.03
N THR A 129 -16.09 -11.52 8.23
CA THR A 129 -15.72 -10.61 7.14
C THR A 129 -14.32 -10.93 6.63
N GLU A 130 -13.36 -11.15 7.53
CA GLU A 130 -12.00 -11.53 7.16
C GLU A 130 -11.93 -12.94 6.56
N LYS A 131 -12.74 -13.87 7.06
CA LYS A 131 -12.89 -15.21 6.46
C LYS A 131 -13.43 -15.12 5.04
N ARG A 132 -14.50 -14.33 4.82
CA ARG A 132 -15.03 -14.08 3.47
C ARG A 132 -14.02 -13.42 2.55
N LEU A 133 -13.22 -12.48 3.08
CA LEU A 133 -12.14 -11.85 2.33
C LEU A 133 -11.09 -12.89 1.89
N TYR A 134 -10.67 -13.76 2.80
CA TYR A 134 -9.78 -14.87 2.47
C TYR A 134 -10.33 -15.75 1.36
N GLU A 135 -11.59 -16.22 1.49
CA GLU A 135 -12.23 -17.10 0.52
C GLU A 135 -12.36 -16.43 -0.86
N ASN A 136 -12.73 -15.14 -0.89
CA ASN A 136 -12.90 -14.38 -2.12
C ASN A 136 -11.55 -14.14 -2.83
N ILE A 137 -10.49 -13.76 -2.10
CA ILE A 137 -9.16 -13.58 -2.68
C ILE A 137 -8.64 -14.90 -3.27
N MET A 138 -8.71 -16.01 -2.50
CA MET A 138 -8.19 -17.31 -2.91
C MET A 138 -8.96 -17.91 -4.10
N SER A 139 -10.24 -17.55 -4.27
CA SER A 139 -11.10 -18.01 -5.37
C SER A 139 -11.29 -17.01 -6.51
N TYR A 140 -10.55 -15.88 -6.50
CA TYR A 140 -10.63 -14.82 -7.53
C TYR A 140 -12.05 -14.24 -7.68
N ARG A 141 -12.76 -14.05 -6.58
CA ARG A 141 -14.11 -13.47 -6.57
C ARG A 141 -14.10 -12.09 -5.93
N ALA A 142 -14.92 -11.21 -6.42
CA ALA A 142 -15.20 -9.91 -5.82
C ALA A 142 -16.71 -9.61 -5.94
N GLU A 143 -17.27 -9.03 -4.91
CA GLU A 143 -18.67 -8.59 -4.88
C GLU A 143 -18.88 -7.36 -5.76
N TYR A 144 -17.97 -6.39 -5.66
CA TYR A 144 -17.92 -5.21 -6.53
C TYR A 144 -16.61 -5.23 -7.30
N ILE A 145 -16.59 -4.66 -8.51
CA ILE A 145 -15.37 -4.49 -9.29
C ILE A 145 -14.44 -3.54 -8.53
N PRO A 146 -13.31 -4.01 -8.01
CA PRO A 146 -12.37 -3.13 -7.32
C PRO A 146 -11.60 -2.28 -8.32
N TYR A 147 -11.15 -1.09 -7.88
CA TYR A 147 -10.43 -0.17 -8.74
C TYR A 147 -9.28 0.54 -8.00
N MET A 148 -8.30 1.01 -8.73
CA MET A 148 -7.09 1.65 -8.18
C MET A 148 -7.25 3.17 -8.18
N GLY A 149 -8.07 3.66 -7.23
CA GLY A 149 -8.35 5.07 -6.96
C GLY A 149 -9.47 5.70 -7.78
N LYS A 150 -9.73 5.23 -9.01
CA LYS A 150 -10.81 5.72 -9.88
C LYS A 150 -11.54 4.54 -10.51
N ASN A 151 -12.83 4.70 -10.76
CA ASN A 151 -13.69 3.65 -11.32
C ASN A 151 -13.19 3.10 -12.67
N GLU A 152 -12.53 3.96 -13.46
CA GLU A 152 -11.97 3.61 -14.76
C GLU A 152 -10.72 2.73 -14.65
N PHE A 153 -10.10 2.68 -13.48
CA PHE A 153 -8.84 1.96 -13.24
C PHE A 153 -9.10 0.65 -12.52
N GLY A 154 -9.88 -0.22 -13.17
CA GLY A 154 -10.19 -1.56 -12.65
C GLY A 154 -8.92 -2.34 -12.31
N VAL A 155 -8.98 -3.10 -11.22
CA VAL A 155 -7.88 -3.96 -10.78
C VAL A 155 -8.25 -5.43 -10.90
N TRP A 156 -7.21 -6.24 -11.04
CA TRP A 156 -7.27 -7.69 -10.88
C TRP A 156 -6.11 -8.14 -10.02
N TRP A 157 -6.17 -9.37 -9.55
CA TRP A 157 -5.06 -9.96 -8.82
C TRP A 157 -4.73 -11.34 -9.34
N ILE A 158 -3.48 -11.73 -9.10
CA ILE A 158 -2.93 -13.03 -9.45
C ILE A 158 -2.10 -13.58 -8.28
N ASN A 159 -1.74 -14.85 -8.37
CA ASN A 159 -0.84 -15.50 -7.42
C ASN A 159 -1.31 -15.42 -5.94
N PRO A 160 -2.60 -15.65 -5.61
CA PRO A 160 -2.99 -15.73 -4.23
C PRO A 160 -2.25 -16.89 -3.56
N THR A 161 -1.58 -16.61 -2.46
CA THR A 161 -0.72 -17.56 -1.76
C THR A 161 -1.01 -17.52 -0.27
N GLU A 162 -1.17 -18.68 0.36
CA GLU A 162 -1.21 -18.81 1.80
C GLU A 162 0.15 -19.27 2.32
N TYR A 163 0.64 -18.65 3.39
CA TYR A 163 1.89 -19.01 4.03
C TYR A 163 1.59 -19.98 5.18
N SER A 164 2.01 -21.22 5.03
CA SER A 164 1.83 -22.27 6.06
C SER A 164 2.71 -22.01 7.28
N GLU A 165 3.86 -21.37 7.08
CA GLU A 165 4.81 -21.06 8.13
C GLU A 165 5.17 -19.58 8.07
N PHE A 166 4.84 -18.84 9.13
CA PHE A 166 5.28 -17.47 9.36
C PHE A 166 5.45 -17.23 10.85
N LYS A 167 6.35 -16.35 11.22
CA LYS A 167 6.64 -16.07 12.64
C LYS A 167 7.09 -14.63 12.83
N VAL A 168 6.90 -14.11 14.04
CA VAL A 168 7.48 -12.83 14.41
C VAL A 168 8.99 -12.89 14.26
N PHE A 169 9.55 -11.88 13.59
CA PHE A 169 10.99 -11.79 13.37
C PHE A 169 11.67 -11.16 14.60
N HIS A 170 12.68 -11.83 15.15
CA HIS A 170 13.36 -11.45 16.40
C HIS A 170 14.70 -10.74 16.21
N PHE A 171 15.01 -10.23 15.01
CA PHE A 171 16.25 -9.49 14.70
C PHE A 171 17.54 -10.22 15.11
N ASN A 172 17.55 -11.54 15.01
CA ASN A 172 18.66 -12.41 15.44
C ASN A 172 19.70 -12.71 14.34
N ARG A 173 19.50 -12.18 13.15
CA ARG A 173 20.35 -12.31 11.96
C ARG A 173 20.27 -11.04 11.12
N ASP A 174 21.22 -10.87 10.19
CA ASP A 174 21.11 -9.86 9.16
C ASP A 174 19.91 -10.16 8.25
N PHE A 175 19.22 -9.11 7.79
CA PHE A 175 17.94 -9.26 7.09
C PHE A 175 17.69 -8.18 6.06
N LYS A 176 16.82 -8.51 5.08
CA LYS A 176 16.26 -7.55 4.12
C LYS A 176 14.75 -7.46 4.35
N ILE A 177 14.22 -6.24 4.25
CA ILE A 177 12.77 -6.03 4.33
C ILE A 177 12.23 -5.99 2.90
N SER A 178 11.34 -6.92 2.59
CA SER A 178 10.77 -7.07 1.23
C SER A 178 9.58 -6.14 0.98
N SER A 179 8.89 -5.69 2.03
CA SER A 179 7.77 -4.75 1.92
C SER A 179 8.22 -3.30 2.13
N LEU A 180 7.30 -2.37 1.92
CA LEU A 180 7.38 -1.03 2.52
C LEU A 180 7.48 -1.17 4.04
N PHE A 181 8.28 -0.30 4.68
CA PHE A 181 8.42 -0.28 6.13
C PHE A 181 8.52 1.15 6.65
N ARG A 182 8.09 1.37 7.89
CA ARG A 182 8.10 2.70 8.51
C ARG A 182 9.52 3.18 8.76
N LYS A 183 9.77 4.40 8.37
CA LYS A 183 11.00 5.11 8.70
C LYS A 183 10.92 5.61 10.13
N ASN A 184 11.77 5.10 11.00
CA ASN A 184 11.98 5.59 12.35
C ASN A 184 13.39 6.18 12.51
N GLU A 185 13.71 6.68 13.69
CA GLU A 185 15.01 7.29 13.95
C GLU A 185 16.17 6.29 13.81
N ALA A 186 15.99 5.05 14.29
CA ALA A 186 16.98 3.99 14.19
C ALA A 186 17.28 3.61 12.75
N VAL A 187 16.22 3.42 11.92
CA VAL A 187 16.34 3.18 10.48
C VAL A 187 17.05 4.34 9.79
N SER A 188 16.70 5.58 10.12
CA SER A 188 17.33 6.77 9.54
C SER A 188 18.82 6.84 9.83
N LYS A 189 19.22 6.61 11.07
CA LYS A 189 20.64 6.56 11.48
C LYS A 189 21.39 5.43 10.79
N TYR A 190 20.76 4.25 10.66
CA TYR A 190 21.37 3.10 9.97
C TYR A 190 21.60 3.38 8.50
N ILE A 191 20.62 3.94 7.80
CA ILE A 191 20.72 4.29 6.37
C ILE A 191 21.85 5.28 6.14
N VAL A 192 21.96 6.34 6.94
CA VAL A 192 23.03 7.33 6.83
C VAL A 192 24.40 6.66 7.03
N LYS A 193 24.52 5.81 8.03
CA LYS A 193 25.77 5.07 8.33
C LYS A 193 26.16 4.14 7.18
N SER A 194 25.19 3.41 6.62
CA SER A 194 25.41 2.47 5.52
C SER A 194 25.71 3.16 4.20
N SER A 195 25.12 4.32 3.92
CA SER A 195 25.37 5.06 2.68
C SER A 195 26.82 5.53 2.56
N LEU A 196 27.50 5.80 3.67
CA LEU A 196 28.93 6.13 3.68
C LEU A 196 29.82 4.95 3.26
N PHE A 197 29.38 3.71 3.49
CA PHE A 197 30.12 2.50 3.08
C PHE A 197 29.78 2.01 1.67
N LEU A 198 28.60 2.39 1.13
CA LEU A 198 28.15 1.93 -0.19
C LEU A 198 28.94 2.50 -1.36
N PHE A 199 29.61 3.65 -1.18
CA PHE A 199 30.52 4.21 -2.17
C PHE A 199 31.85 3.45 -2.29
N ALA A 200 32.11 2.50 -1.38
CA ALA A 200 33.39 1.80 -1.31
C ALA A 200 33.42 0.42 -2.00
N LYS A 201 32.25 -0.17 -2.34
CA LYS A 201 32.17 -1.49 -2.99
C LYS A 201 31.62 -1.36 -4.43
N ARG A 202 32.50 -1.64 -5.41
CA ARG A 202 32.19 -1.49 -6.85
C ARG A 202 31.45 -2.67 -7.52
N ASP A 203 31.31 -3.81 -6.85
CA ASP A 203 30.91 -5.08 -7.51
C ASP A 203 29.55 -5.65 -7.11
N GLU A 204 28.77 -4.96 -6.30
CA GLU A 204 27.40 -5.39 -5.95
C GLU A 204 26.35 -4.55 -6.68
N LYS A 205 25.14 -5.14 -6.91
CA LYS A 205 24.00 -4.39 -7.45
C LYS A 205 23.83 -3.09 -6.68
N PRO A 206 23.64 -1.96 -7.35
CA PRO A 206 23.54 -0.67 -6.69
C PRO A 206 22.43 -0.71 -5.64
N THR A 207 22.75 -0.26 -4.45
CA THR A 207 21.77 -0.09 -3.38
C THR A 207 20.86 1.07 -3.72
N PHE A 208 19.58 0.87 -3.52
CA PHE A 208 18.58 1.93 -3.68
C PHE A 208 17.81 2.13 -2.38
N ILE A 209 17.29 3.33 -2.22
CA ILE A 209 16.40 3.72 -1.14
C ILE A 209 15.34 4.61 -1.74
N TYR A 210 14.10 4.21 -1.57
CA TYR A 210 12.92 4.98 -1.94
C TYR A 210 12.22 5.46 -0.67
N PHE A 211 11.80 6.74 -0.65
CA PHE A 211 11.05 7.33 0.46
C PHE A 211 9.73 7.90 -0.03
N GLU A 212 8.67 7.68 0.74
CA GLU A 212 7.39 8.35 0.51
C GLU A 212 6.64 8.51 1.84
N LYS A 213 6.03 9.69 2.03
CA LYS A 213 5.09 9.93 3.12
C LYS A 213 3.71 9.46 2.66
N LEU A 214 3.16 8.46 3.36
CA LEU A 214 1.94 7.78 2.95
C LEU A 214 0.85 7.87 4.01
N PRO A 215 -0.44 7.91 3.60
CA PRO A 215 -1.57 7.71 4.50
C PRO A 215 -1.50 6.34 5.19
N VAL A 216 -1.73 6.32 6.50
CA VAL A 216 -1.81 5.09 7.30
C VAL A 216 -3.19 4.84 7.88
N GLY A 217 -4.02 5.86 7.95
CA GLY A 217 -5.38 5.82 8.46
C GLY A 217 -6.09 7.15 8.26
N PHE A 218 -7.29 7.24 8.81
CA PHE A 218 -8.05 8.49 8.92
C PHE A 218 -8.07 8.94 10.38
N ASN A 219 -7.83 10.22 10.59
CA ASN A 219 -8.16 10.91 11.82
C ASN A 219 -9.68 11.05 11.91
N GLU A 220 -10.30 10.47 12.94
CA GLU A 220 -11.76 10.42 13.08
C GLU A 220 -12.36 11.79 13.43
N GLU A 221 -11.60 12.68 14.05
CA GLU A 221 -12.04 14.01 14.45
C GLU A 221 -12.06 14.99 13.28
N HIS A 222 -11.05 14.92 12.42
CA HIS A 222 -10.87 15.88 11.34
C HIS A 222 -11.16 15.31 9.94
N PHE A 223 -11.45 14.02 9.83
CA PHE A 223 -11.68 13.30 8.56
C PHE A 223 -10.54 13.49 7.55
N GLN A 224 -9.32 13.63 8.05
CA GLN A 224 -8.09 13.78 7.29
C GLN A 224 -7.23 12.52 7.40
N TYR A 225 -6.28 12.36 6.49
CA TYR A 225 -5.33 11.27 6.60
C TYR A 225 -4.36 11.49 7.75
N ASP A 226 -4.10 10.44 8.52
CA ASP A 226 -2.90 10.30 9.31
C ASP A 226 -1.78 9.76 8.44
N TYR A 227 -0.56 10.26 8.63
CA TYR A 227 0.58 9.97 7.78
C TYR A 227 1.74 9.35 8.53
N ALA A 228 2.51 8.51 7.82
CA ALA A 228 3.82 8.07 8.26
C ALA A 228 4.82 8.10 7.09
N ASP A 229 6.11 8.23 7.41
CA ASP A 229 7.18 8.10 6.43
C ASP A 229 7.51 6.63 6.21
N PHE A 230 7.55 6.22 4.94
CA PHE A 230 7.87 4.87 4.53
C PHE A 230 9.15 4.80 3.71
N VAL A 231 9.79 3.65 3.79
CA VAL A 231 10.99 3.29 3.02
C VAL A 231 10.72 2.01 2.25
N TYR A 232 11.27 1.94 1.04
CA TYR A 232 11.47 0.70 0.29
C TYR A 232 12.92 0.63 -0.17
N SER A 233 13.61 -0.46 0.09
CA SER A 233 15.04 -0.58 -0.25
C SER A 233 15.47 -2.04 -0.39
N ASN A 234 16.64 -2.23 -1.02
CA ASN A 234 17.32 -3.52 -1.05
C ASN A 234 18.47 -3.63 -0.01
N ILE A 235 18.48 -2.75 0.99
CA ILE A 235 19.51 -2.72 2.03
C ILE A 235 19.49 -4.02 2.84
N LEU A 236 20.66 -4.56 3.10
CA LEU A 236 20.89 -5.58 4.11
C LEU A 236 21.08 -4.90 5.48
N PHE A 237 20.12 -5.03 6.36
CA PHE A 237 20.19 -4.52 7.71
C PHE A 237 20.94 -5.47 8.62
N SER A 238 21.74 -4.92 9.52
CA SER A 238 22.40 -5.71 10.58
C SER A 238 21.39 -6.12 11.64
N LYS A 239 21.61 -7.28 12.24
CA LYS A 239 20.89 -7.75 13.45
C LYS A 239 20.94 -6.78 14.65
N GLU A 240 21.85 -5.81 14.63
CA GLU A 240 21.97 -4.79 15.68
C GLU A 240 20.94 -3.66 15.53
N LEU A 241 20.22 -3.62 14.40
CA LEU A 241 19.16 -2.61 14.21
C LEU A 241 17.99 -2.95 15.14
N THR A 242 17.75 -2.09 16.10
CA THR A 242 16.54 -2.14 16.94
C THR A 242 15.48 -1.24 16.35
N VAL A 243 14.26 -1.75 16.22
CA VAL A 243 13.08 -1.00 15.82
C VAL A 243 12.06 -0.96 16.94
N ASP A 244 11.33 0.14 17.04
CA ASP A 244 10.45 0.41 18.20
C ASP A 244 9.26 -0.57 18.26
N ASP A 245 8.83 -1.13 17.14
CA ASP A 245 7.75 -2.12 17.04
C ASP A 245 8.26 -3.42 16.40
N SER A 246 8.96 -4.24 17.19
CA SER A 246 9.46 -5.54 16.75
C SER A 246 8.35 -6.55 16.42
N THR A 247 7.15 -6.36 16.96
CA THR A 247 6.02 -7.27 16.73
C THR A 247 5.37 -7.12 15.35
N ALA A 248 5.63 -6.01 14.69
CA ALA A 248 5.12 -5.74 13.33
C ALA A 248 5.93 -6.45 12.23
N PHE A 249 7.08 -7.04 12.51
CA PHE A 249 7.92 -7.72 11.53
C PHE A 249 7.69 -9.23 11.56
N PHE A 250 7.53 -9.80 10.36
CA PHE A 250 7.29 -11.22 10.16
C PHE A 250 8.30 -11.82 9.19
N ASP A 251 8.88 -12.95 9.59
CA ASP A 251 9.62 -13.86 8.73
C ASP A 251 8.62 -14.80 8.05
N ILE A 252 8.53 -14.73 6.73
CA ILE A 252 7.58 -15.48 5.91
C ILE A 252 8.26 -16.61 5.10
N GLY A 253 9.48 -16.97 5.48
CA GLY A 253 10.30 -17.95 4.77
C GLY A 253 11.19 -17.30 3.70
N ASP A 254 12.04 -18.10 3.06
CA ASP A 254 12.98 -17.70 1.98
C ASP A 254 13.76 -16.41 2.27
N SER A 255 14.09 -16.18 3.53
CA SER A 255 14.78 -14.97 4.02
C SER A 255 14.00 -13.67 3.77
N GLN A 256 12.71 -13.75 3.54
CA GLN A 256 11.85 -12.59 3.34
C GLN A 256 11.28 -12.11 4.68
N ILE A 257 11.55 -10.86 4.99
CA ILE A 257 10.98 -10.17 6.15
C ILE A 257 10.04 -9.09 5.64
N ILE A 258 8.83 -9.03 6.19
CA ILE A 258 7.84 -7.99 5.90
C ILE A 258 7.48 -7.24 7.17
N GLN A 259 7.19 -5.93 7.05
CA GLN A 259 6.58 -5.17 8.13
C GLN A 259 5.08 -5.03 7.86
N MET A 260 4.26 -5.46 8.82
CA MET A 260 2.82 -5.25 8.82
C MET A 260 2.46 -3.96 9.55
N THR A 261 1.56 -3.17 8.97
CA THR A 261 1.09 -1.90 9.56
C THR A 261 -0.42 -1.87 9.72
#